data_cb09fcaf8286d37af9a0673e90753836
#
_entry.id   cb09fcaf8286d37af9a0673e90753836
#
_cell.length_a   1.000
_cell.length_b   1.000
_cell.length_c   1.000
_cell.angle_alpha   90.00
_cell.angle_beta   90.00
_cell.angle_gamma   90.00
#
_symmetry.space_group_name_H-M   'P 1'
#
loop_
_entity.id
_entity.type
_entity.pdbx_description
1 polymer ?
#
loop_
_entity_poly.entity_id
_entity_poly.type
_entity_poly.pdbx_seq_one_letter_code
_entity_poly.pdbx_strand_id
1 'polypeptide(L)'
;LLNVKEKSIVSLYNDLRSADCIVCGGSGRSLHSLNIAMSQIAMMKRPKVVITREDVGFPGRGMYDAASQLEKRHRKIVLLINSGSGESDDPKYLAEKLEKYLEETGSEKFSMGLITSNVSSSIAKVVRRHGHVVEVEGRGKQQLPSDDYSETGIMGDLFELGSLFLLQMMAEALSEESSVEKVRELITEEAPVLREITDSAVHSKAAKASLDFLERRSNVFLGGRGTAEEVAKMTAVRLFHIKKFLGDDVYIARGVNTPHPRAGDLEILVSYSGETKPVVGWGNMFRSLGGTVLSIIGCKGSSLKRNSDLRILLEEKVEPGKPRRFYMRAAYVLSCLPILLTQRLSLKGLELPEYILTWYHNIIE
;
A
#
# COMPACT_ATOMS: atom_id res chain seq x y z
N LEU A 1 6.01 14.32 -6.61
CA LEU A 1 4.67 14.83 -6.25
C LEU A 1 4.49 16.32 -6.56
N LEU A 2 5.52 17.14 -6.47
CA LEU A 2 5.43 18.60 -6.77
C LEU A 2 5.19 18.90 -8.25
N ASN A 3 5.44 17.96 -9.15
CA ASN A 3 5.27 18.11 -10.60
C ASN A 3 3.93 17.56 -11.13
N VAL A 4 3.04 17.10 -10.26
CA VAL A 4 1.75 16.57 -10.69
C VAL A 4 0.89 17.68 -11.29
N LYS A 5 0.31 17.44 -12.46
CA LYS A 5 -0.55 18.42 -13.14
C LYS A 5 -1.74 18.80 -12.25
N GLU A 6 -1.72 19.99 -11.71
CA GLU A 6 -2.65 20.50 -10.68
C GLU A 6 -4.11 20.26 -11.04
N LYS A 7 -4.49 20.53 -12.29
CA LYS A 7 -5.88 20.38 -12.77
C LYS A 7 -6.43 18.94 -12.61
N SER A 8 -5.60 17.92 -12.85
CA SER A 8 -6.02 16.52 -12.75
C SER A 8 -6.24 16.09 -11.29
N ILE A 9 -5.41 16.57 -10.35
CA ILE A 9 -5.60 16.30 -8.92
C ILE A 9 -6.89 16.96 -8.43
N VAL A 10 -7.12 18.22 -8.80
CA VAL A 10 -8.33 18.97 -8.42
C VAL A 10 -9.60 18.21 -8.86
N SER A 11 -9.62 17.75 -10.11
CA SER A 11 -10.77 17.05 -10.66
C SER A 11 -11.00 15.71 -9.98
N LEU A 12 -9.96 14.88 -9.81
CA LEU A 12 -10.06 13.60 -9.10
C LEU A 12 -10.48 13.80 -7.63
N TYR A 13 -9.91 14.78 -6.95
CA TYR A 13 -10.27 15.10 -5.57
C TYR A 13 -11.76 15.47 -5.43
N ASN A 14 -12.27 16.30 -6.34
CA ASN A 14 -13.68 16.69 -6.36
C ASN A 14 -14.61 15.50 -6.63
N ASP A 15 -14.21 14.57 -7.49
CA ASP A 15 -14.94 13.32 -7.70
C ASP A 15 -14.99 12.48 -6.42
N LEU A 16 -13.84 12.27 -5.78
CA LEU A 16 -13.77 11.54 -4.51
C LEU A 16 -14.56 12.23 -3.40
N ARG A 17 -14.55 13.56 -3.36
CA ARG A 17 -15.30 14.35 -2.38
C ARG A 17 -16.81 14.17 -2.56
N SER A 18 -17.29 14.17 -3.79
CA SER A 18 -18.72 14.03 -4.12
C SER A 18 -19.22 12.60 -4.04
N ALA A 19 -18.35 11.60 -4.15
CA ALA A 19 -18.72 10.19 -4.12
C ALA A 19 -19.25 9.75 -2.76
N ASP A 20 -20.24 8.88 -2.75
CA ASP A 20 -20.70 8.12 -1.59
C ASP A 20 -20.22 6.65 -1.62
N CYS A 21 -19.73 6.20 -2.78
CA CYS A 21 -19.07 4.90 -2.94
C CYS A 21 -17.79 5.02 -3.76
N ILE A 22 -16.73 4.37 -3.30
CA ILE A 22 -15.44 4.26 -4.01
C ILE A 22 -15.13 2.78 -4.23
N VAL A 23 -14.99 2.40 -5.50
CA VAL A 23 -14.52 1.06 -5.89
C VAL A 23 -13.03 1.16 -6.15
N CYS A 24 -12.23 0.39 -5.42
CA CYS A 24 -10.78 0.39 -5.55
C CYS A 24 -10.32 -0.68 -6.54
N GLY A 25 -9.44 -0.30 -7.48
CA GLY A 25 -8.85 -1.20 -8.47
C GLY A 25 -7.33 -1.07 -8.51
N GLY A 26 -6.64 -2.18 -8.63
CA GLY A 26 -5.18 -2.24 -8.70
C GLY A 26 -4.69 -3.67 -8.64
N SER A 27 -3.38 -3.88 -8.74
CA SER A 27 -2.73 -5.17 -8.55
C SER A 27 -1.52 -5.04 -7.63
N GLY A 28 -1.22 -6.09 -6.87
CA GLY A 28 -0.03 -6.17 -6.02
C GLY A 28 0.14 -4.96 -5.10
N ARG A 29 1.34 -4.40 -5.06
CA ARG A 29 1.66 -3.27 -4.18
C ARG A 29 0.83 -2.01 -4.48
N SER A 30 0.49 -1.78 -5.74
CA SER A 30 -0.36 -0.63 -6.13
C SER A 30 -1.76 -0.75 -5.52
N LEU A 31 -2.34 -1.95 -5.45
CA LEU A 31 -3.61 -2.19 -4.76
C LEU A 31 -3.47 -1.98 -3.25
N HIS A 32 -2.41 -2.52 -2.64
CA HIS A 32 -2.20 -2.36 -1.20
C HIS A 32 -1.97 -0.90 -0.80
N SER A 33 -1.22 -0.12 -1.59
CA SER A 33 -1.05 1.32 -1.34
C SER A 33 -2.38 2.07 -1.41
N LEU A 34 -3.24 1.74 -2.37
CA LEU A 34 -4.59 2.28 -2.48
C LEU A 34 -5.44 1.90 -1.26
N ASN A 35 -5.43 0.63 -0.87
CA ASN A 35 -6.21 0.12 0.26
C ASN A 35 -5.77 0.73 1.60
N ILE A 36 -4.47 0.95 1.82
CA ILE A 36 -3.96 1.60 3.05
C ILE A 36 -4.60 2.98 3.25
N ALA A 37 -4.70 3.79 2.20
CA ALA A 37 -5.29 5.12 2.29
C ALA A 37 -6.83 5.06 2.31
N MET A 38 -7.44 4.34 1.38
CA MET A 38 -8.89 4.37 1.15
C MET A 38 -9.68 3.64 2.24
N SER A 39 -9.17 2.56 2.83
CA SER A 39 -9.85 1.88 3.95
C SER A 39 -10.10 2.80 5.15
N GLN A 40 -9.30 3.83 5.31
CA GLN A 40 -9.47 4.79 6.41
C GLN A 40 -10.64 5.76 6.17
N ILE A 41 -11.02 5.98 4.92
CA ILE A 41 -12.17 6.82 4.55
C ILE A 41 -13.48 6.22 5.08
N ALA A 42 -13.58 4.91 5.15
CA ALA A 42 -14.75 4.24 5.72
C ALA A 42 -14.95 4.50 7.22
N MET A 43 -13.94 5.01 7.93
CA MET A 43 -13.96 5.28 9.37
C MET A 43 -14.04 6.78 9.73
N MET A 44 -14.19 7.66 8.75
CA MET A 44 -14.32 9.11 8.95
C MET A 44 -15.66 9.46 9.58
N LYS A 45 -15.82 10.71 10.06
CA LYS A 45 -17.11 11.22 10.57
C LYS A 45 -18.25 11.11 9.57
N ARG A 46 -17.95 11.31 8.28
CA ARG A 46 -18.86 11.07 7.16
C ARG A 46 -18.28 9.93 6.30
N PRO A 47 -18.55 8.68 6.69
CA PRO A 47 -17.96 7.53 6.05
C PRO A 47 -18.46 7.39 4.61
N LYS A 48 -17.58 6.97 3.73
CA LYS A 48 -17.92 6.53 2.38
C LYS A 48 -17.84 5.02 2.31
N VAL A 49 -18.65 4.41 1.45
CA VAL A 49 -18.50 2.99 1.14
C VAL A 49 -17.22 2.82 0.32
N VAL A 50 -16.33 1.96 0.77
CA VAL A 50 -15.08 1.62 0.06
C VAL A 50 -15.06 0.12 -0.12
N ILE A 51 -14.96 -0.34 -1.35
CA ILE A 51 -14.97 -1.76 -1.72
C ILE A 51 -13.89 -2.07 -2.75
N THR A 52 -13.42 -3.30 -2.74
CA THR A 52 -12.55 -3.86 -3.77
C THR A 52 -13.22 -5.07 -4.42
N ARG A 53 -12.71 -5.53 -5.55
CA ARG A 53 -13.21 -6.75 -6.20
C ARG A 53 -13.03 -7.99 -5.33
N GLU A 54 -12.04 -8.00 -4.46
CA GLU A 54 -11.71 -9.09 -3.54
C GLU A 54 -12.61 -9.15 -2.31
N ASP A 55 -13.42 -8.12 -2.08
CA ASP A 55 -14.33 -8.08 -0.94
C ASP A 55 -15.49 -9.07 -1.15
N VAL A 56 -15.85 -9.80 -0.10
CA VAL A 56 -17.00 -10.73 -0.11
C VAL A 56 -18.30 -10.03 -0.48
N GLY A 57 -18.44 -8.76 -0.18
CA GLY A 57 -19.61 -7.93 -0.49
C GLY A 57 -19.61 -7.30 -1.89
N PHE A 58 -18.63 -7.61 -2.74
CA PHE A 58 -18.61 -7.07 -4.10
C PHE A 58 -19.82 -7.57 -4.91
N PRO A 59 -20.69 -6.67 -5.44
CA PRO A 59 -21.99 -7.06 -5.93
C PRO A 59 -21.96 -7.50 -7.39
N GLY A 60 -21.40 -8.67 -7.72
CA GLY A 60 -21.41 -9.17 -9.09
C GLY A 60 -20.22 -10.04 -9.44
N ARG A 61 -20.23 -10.61 -10.63
CA ARG A 61 -19.12 -11.43 -11.15
C ARG A 61 -17.97 -10.58 -11.70
N GLY A 62 -18.26 -9.32 -12.04
CA GLY A 62 -17.30 -8.38 -12.58
C GLY A 62 -17.85 -6.96 -12.52
N MET A 63 -17.06 -5.97 -12.95
CA MET A 63 -17.40 -4.55 -12.80
C MET A 63 -18.69 -4.15 -13.56
N TYR A 64 -19.01 -4.78 -14.68
CA TYR A 64 -20.25 -4.53 -15.41
C TYR A 64 -21.50 -4.86 -14.56
N ASP A 65 -21.53 -6.08 -13.99
CA ASP A 65 -22.64 -6.50 -13.12
C ASP A 65 -22.69 -5.67 -11.84
N ALA A 66 -21.50 -5.39 -11.26
CA ALA A 66 -21.37 -4.58 -10.07
C ALA A 66 -21.91 -3.16 -10.29
N ALA A 67 -21.63 -2.53 -11.42
CA ALA A 67 -22.11 -1.20 -11.75
C ALA A 67 -23.64 -1.12 -11.69
N SER A 68 -24.34 -2.09 -12.29
CA SER A 68 -25.81 -2.18 -12.25
C SER A 68 -26.38 -2.27 -10.83
N GLN A 69 -25.68 -2.93 -9.92
CA GLN A 69 -26.13 -3.06 -8.52
C GLN A 69 -25.76 -1.84 -7.67
N LEU A 70 -24.58 -1.29 -7.87
CA LEU A 70 -24.09 -0.11 -7.15
C LEU A 70 -24.90 1.14 -7.50
N GLU A 71 -25.25 1.31 -8.76
CA GLU A 71 -26.06 2.43 -9.23
C GLU A 71 -27.44 2.53 -8.55
N LYS A 72 -28.02 1.40 -8.15
CA LYS A 72 -29.30 1.35 -7.41
C LYS A 72 -29.16 1.84 -5.97
N ARG A 73 -27.96 1.76 -5.40
CA ARG A 73 -27.70 1.99 -3.96
C ARG A 73 -26.99 3.31 -3.70
N HIS A 74 -26.28 3.85 -4.70
CA HIS A 74 -25.41 5.00 -4.56
C HIS A 74 -25.76 6.09 -5.56
N ARG A 75 -25.53 7.33 -5.17
CA ARG A 75 -25.80 8.51 -6.00
C ARG A 75 -24.62 8.89 -6.88
N LYS A 76 -23.41 8.75 -6.34
CA LYS A 76 -22.16 9.05 -7.03
C LYS A 76 -21.10 8.01 -6.67
N ILE A 77 -20.54 7.38 -7.67
CA ILE A 77 -19.61 6.25 -7.54
C ILE A 77 -18.33 6.59 -8.29
N VAL A 78 -17.19 6.35 -7.64
CA VAL A 78 -15.87 6.50 -8.28
C VAL A 78 -15.20 5.14 -8.38
N LEU A 79 -14.81 4.71 -9.59
CA LEU A 79 -13.83 3.65 -9.76
C LEU A 79 -12.44 4.29 -9.70
N LEU A 80 -11.74 4.09 -8.58
CA LEU A 80 -10.40 4.61 -8.36
C LEU A 80 -9.37 3.51 -8.61
N ILE A 81 -8.54 3.71 -9.62
CA ILE A 81 -7.50 2.77 -10.04
C ILE A 81 -6.12 3.33 -9.66
N ASN A 82 -5.28 2.48 -9.08
CA ASN A 82 -3.85 2.75 -8.85
C ASN A 82 -3.02 1.71 -9.59
N SER A 83 -2.33 2.12 -10.65
CA SER A 83 -1.52 1.23 -11.49
C SER A 83 -0.33 1.97 -12.09
N GLY A 84 0.87 1.65 -11.63
CA GLY A 84 2.10 2.32 -12.10
C GLY A 84 2.31 2.19 -13.61
N SER A 85 2.20 1.00 -14.18
CA SER A 85 2.29 0.77 -15.62
C SER A 85 1.06 1.24 -16.39
N GLY A 86 -0.12 1.21 -15.73
CA GLY A 86 -1.41 1.39 -16.39
C GLY A 86 -1.76 0.29 -17.41
N GLU A 87 -1.13 -0.89 -17.30
CA GLU A 87 -1.30 -2.03 -18.22
C GLU A 87 -1.64 -3.34 -17.51
N SER A 88 -1.67 -3.36 -16.17
CA SER A 88 -2.02 -4.58 -15.41
C SER A 88 -3.43 -5.05 -15.74
N ASP A 89 -3.61 -6.37 -15.92
CA ASP A 89 -4.85 -6.95 -16.45
C ASP A 89 -6.07 -6.73 -15.55
N ASP A 90 -5.97 -6.96 -14.24
CA ASP A 90 -7.10 -6.80 -13.33
C ASP A 90 -7.69 -5.37 -13.32
N PRO A 91 -6.92 -4.30 -13.08
CA PRO A 91 -7.47 -2.94 -13.13
C PRO A 91 -7.90 -2.52 -14.54
N LYS A 92 -7.25 -3.04 -15.59
CA LYS A 92 -7.66 -2.82 -16.98
C LYS A 92 -9.05 -3.42 -17.24
N TYR A 93 -9.24 -4.67 -16.81
CA TYR A 93 -10.53 -5.33 -16.91
C TYR A 93 -11.64 -4.55 -16.18
N LEU A 94 -11.36 -4.03 -14.98
CA LEU A 94 -12.34 -3.20 -14.25
C LEU A 94 -12.71 -1.95 -15.04
N ALA A 95 -11.73 -1.23 -15.60
CA ALA A 95 -11.95 -0.02 -16.38
C ALA A 95 -12.78 -0.30 -17.66
N GLU A 96 -12.39 -1.31 -18.44
CA GLU A 96 -13.07 -1.67 -19.69
C GLU A 96 -14.51 -2.16 -19.46
N LYS A 97 -14.74 -2.92 -18.37
CA LYS A 97 -16.10 -3.37 -18.04
C LYS A 97 -17.01 -2.26 -17.54
N LEU A 98 -16.45 -1.30 -16.79
CA LEU A 98 -17.22 -0.11 -16.42
C LEU A 98 -17.49 0.76 -17.65
N GLU A 99 -16.50 1.00 -18.52
CA GLU A 99 -16.71 1.74 -19.77
C GLU A 99 -17.84 1.15 -20.60
N LYS A 100 -17.82 -0.17 -20.85
CA LYS A 100 -18.89 -0.86 -21.56
C LYS A 100 -20.26 -0.61 -20.93
N TYR A 101 -20.35 -0.66 -19.58
CA TYR A 101 -21.60 -0.37 -18.88
C TYR A 101 -22.07 1.08 -19.13
N LEU A 102 -21.16 2.05 -19.07
CA LEU A 102 -21.48 3.47 -19.27
C LEU A 102 -21.92 3.76 -20.71
N GLU A 103 -21.28 3.15 -21.71
CA GLU A 103 -21.65 3.29 -23.13
C GLU A 103 -23.05 2.71 -23.42
N GLU A 104 -23.40 1.59 -22.81
CA GLU A 104 -24.68 0.92 -23.02
C GLU A 104 -25.85 1.59 -22.26
N THR A 105 -25.58 2.16 -21.08
CA THR A 105 -26.65 2.69 -20.21
C THR A 105 -26.74 4.21 -20.18
N GLY A 106 -25.68 4.91 -20.57
CA GLY A 106 -25.61 6.38 -20.44
C GLY A 106 -25.61 6.88 -19.00
N SER A 107 -25.23 6.03 -18.03
CA SER A 107 -25.25 6.41 -16.61
C SER A 107 -24.25 7.54 -16.28
N GLU A 108 -24.75 8.58 -15.63
CA GLU A 108 -23.95 9.73 -15.14
C GLU A 108 -23.52 9.58 -13.68
N LYS A 109 -23.81 8.45 -13.04
CA LYS A 109 -23.49 8.25 -11.61
C LYS A 109 -22.05 7.85 -11.36
N PHE A 110 -21.33 7.41 -12.39
CA PHE A 110 -19.96 6.96 -12.29
C PHE A 110 -18.97 8.00 -12.81
N SER A 111 -17.82 8.05 -12.16
CA SER A 111 -16.59 8.61 -12.72
C SER A 111 -15.43 7.65 -12.49
N MET A 112 -14.39 7.77 -13.32
CA MET A 112 -13.18 6.97 -13.19
C MET A 112 -11.99 7.86 -12.78
N GLY A 113 -11.16 7.36 -11.87
CA GLY A 113 -9.90 7.97 -11.51
C GLY A 113 -8.75 6.99 -11.71
N LEU A 114 -7.68 7.43 -12.34
CA LEU A 114 -6.44 6.65 -12.46
C LEU A 114 -5.27 7.43 -11.90
N ILE A 115 -4.51 6.80 -11.00
CA ILE A 115 -3.18 7.26 -10.61
C ILE A 115 -2.18 6.34 -11.29
N THR A 116 -1.25 6.91 -12.07
CA THR A 116 -0.31 6.13 -12.89
C THR A 116 0.98 6.91 -13.15
N SER A 117 2.07 6.22 -13.47
CA SER A 117 3.26 6.85 -14.03
C SER A 117 3.30 6.80 -15.57
N ASN A 118 2.35 6.10 -16.19
CA ASN A 118 2.23 5.99 -17.64
C ASN A 118 0.88 6.55 -18.13
N VAL A 119 0.85 7.84 -18.38
CA VAL A 119 -0.35 8.54 -18.87
C VAL A 119 -0.77 8.15 -20.30
N SER A 120 0.05 7.39 -21.03
CA SER A 120 -0.26 6.92 -22.39
C SER A 120 -0.78 5.49 -22.42
N SER A 121 -0.92 4.86 -21.24
CA SER A 121 -1.32 3.47 -21.07
C SER A 121 -2.75 3.17 -21.57
N SER A 122 -3.04 1.86 -21.70
CA SER A 122 -4.36 1.37 -22.11
C SER A 122 -5.45 1.82 -21.11
N ILE A 123 -5.20 1.68 -19.81
CA ILE A 123 -6.13 2.12 -18.77
C ILE A 123 -6.33 3.63 -18.84
N ALA A 124 -5.26 4.42 -19.05
CA ALA A 124 -5.37 5.87 -19.14
C ALA A 124 -6.22 6.34 -20.32
N LYS A 125 -6.21 5.61 -21.44
CA LYS A 125 -7.08 5.91 -22.59
C LYS A 125 -8.56 5.71 -22.27
N VAL A 126 -8.89 4.61 -21.58
CA VAL A 126 -10.26 4.33 -21.12
C VAL A 126 -10.72 5.39 -20.12
N VAL A 127 -9.92 5.61 -19.07
CA VAL A 127 -10.29 6.52 -17.97
C VAL A 127 -10.50 7.96 -18.46
N ARG A 128 -9.75 8.46 -19.45
CA ARG A 128 -9.92 9.82 -19.97
C ARG A 128 -11.28 10.08 -20.61
N ARG A 129 -11.98 9.05 -21.07
CA ARG A 129 -13.33 9.20 -21.65
C ARG A 129 -14.39 9.42 -20.57
N HIS A 130 -14.13 8.95 -19.35
CA HIS A 130 -15.13 8.91 -18.27
C HIS A 130 -14.63 9.48 -16.94
N GLY A 131 -13.46 10.16 -16.93
CA GLY A 131 -12.88 10.68 -15.69
C GLY A 131 -11.49 11.28 -15.83
N HIS A 132 -10.64 11.07 -14.82
CA HIS A 132 -9.42 11.84 -14.64
C HIS A 132 -8.18 10.96 -14.42
N VAL A 133 -7.08 11.30 -15.10
CA VAL A 133 -5.77 10.64 -14.96
C VAL A 133 -4.82 11.56 -14.22
N VAL A 134 -4.28 11.09 -13.10
CA VAL A 134 -3.27 11.76 -12.29
C VAL A 134 -1.94 11.06 -12.50
N GLU A 135 -0.94 11.84 -12.93
CA GLU A 135 0.42 11.35 -13.13
C GLU A 135 1.21 11.45 -11.83
N VAL A 136 1.76 10.33 -11.38
CA VAL A 136 2.72 10.26 -10.27
C VAL A 136 3.98 9.59 -10.80
N GLU A 137 5.08 10.32 -10.81
CA GLU A 137 6.37 9.81 -11.25
C GLU A 137 6.85 8.64 -10.39
N GLY A 138 7.77 7.84 -10.91
CA GLY A 138 8.37 6.74 -10.16
C GLY A 138 8.46 5.42 -10.92
N ARG A 139 7.97 5.39 -12.18
CA ARG A 139 8.28 4.35 -13.18
C ARG A 139 8.65 5.01 -14.48
N GLY A 140 9.95 5.21 -14.72
CA GLY A 140 10.44 5.63 -16.04
C GLY A 140 10.19 4.53 -17.09
N LYS A 141 10.14 4.91 -18.38
CA LYS A 141 9.96 3.97 -19.51
C LYS A 141 11.07 2.91 -19.61
N GLN A 142 12.17 3.08 -18.91
CA GLN A 142 13.31 2.18 -18.81
C GLN A 142 13.97 2.40 -17.45
N GLN A 143 13.36 1.92 -16.38
CA GLN A 143 14.14 1.72 -15.18
C GLN A 143 14.91 0.41 -15.34
N LEU A 144 16.02 0.52 -16.06
CA LEU A 144 17.14 -0.36 -15.81
C LEU A 144 17.53 -0.16 -14.35
N PRO A 145 17.96 -1.22 -13.63
CA PRO A 145 18.52 -1.06 -12.32
C PRO A 145 19.60 0.02 -12.42
N SER A 146 19.38 1.15 -11.77
CA SER A 146 20.49 2.08 -11.57
C SER A 146 21.43 1.42 -10.57
N ASP A 147 22.71 1.70 -10.67
CA ASP A 147 23.70 1.21 -9.71
C ASP A 147 23.39 1.69 -8.28
N ASP A 148 22.43 2.59 -8.12
CA ASP A 148 21.98 3.13 -6.84
C ASP A 148 20.48 2.87 -6.60
N TYR A 149 20.19 1.70 -6.00
CA TYR A 149 18.83 1.34 -5.53
C TYR A 149 18.28 2.30 -4.46
N SER A 150 19.13 3.07 -3.80
CA SER A 150 18.70 4.03 -2.77
C SER A 150 17.94 5.20 -3.37
N GLU A 151 18.24 5.56 -4.64
CA GLU A 151 17.58 6.65 -5.34
C GLU A 151 16.31 6.21 -6.07
N THR A 152 16.31 5.01 -6.67
CA THR A 152 15.23 4.58 -7.57
C THR A 152 14.29 3.53 -6.96
N GLY A 153 14.70 2.88 -5.88
CA GLY A 153 13.96 1.76 -5.29
C GLY A 153 14.01 0.49 -6.16
N ILE A 154 13.27 -0.53 -5.75
CA ILE A 154 13.14 -1.79 -6.48
C ILE A 154 11.80 -1.79 -7.21
N MET A 155 11.80 -2.08 -8.52
CA MET A 155 10.57 -2.35 -9.30
C MET A 155 9.44 -1.31 -9.12
N GLY A 156 9.76 -0.02 -9.11
CA GLY A 156 8.75 1.04 -9.06
C GLY A 156 8.24 1.37 -7.65
N ASP A 157 8.99 1.03 -6.61
CA ASP A 157 8.67 1.40 -5.22
C ASP A 157 8.36 2.89 -5.05
N LEU A 158 9.03 3.76 -5.81
CA LEU A 158 8.79 5.20 -5.79
C LEU A 158 7.37 5.57 -6.23
N PHE A 159 6.83 4.89 -7.26
CA PHE A 159 5.45 5.10 -7.68
C PHE A 159 4.47 4.70 -6.58
N GLU A 160 4.63 3.51 -6.03
CA GLU A 160 3.70 2.95 -5.05
C GLU A 160 3.70 3.71 -3.73
N LEU A 161 4.87 4.17 -3.28
CA LEU A 161 5.00 5.03 -2.11
C LEU A 161 4.51 6.46 -2.41
N GLY A 162 4.83 7.02 -3.58
CA GLY A 162 4.35 8.33 -4.00
C GLY A 162 2.82 8.38 -4.13
N SER A 163 2.22 7.35 -4.72
CA SER A 163 0.76 7.25 -4.82
C SER A 163 0.10 7.06 -3.46
N LEU A 164 0.69 6.24 -2.56
CA LEU A 164 0.23 6.10 -1.17
C LEU A 164 0.26 7.45 -0.44
N PHE A 165 1.35 8.20 -0.58
CA PHE A 165 1.47 9.51 0.06
C PHE A 165 0.39 10.49 -0.41
N LEU A 166 0.21 10.61 -1.73
CA LEU A 166 -0.84 11.44 -2.31
C LEU A 166 -2.24 11.03 -1.82
N LEU A 167 -2.55 9.73 -1.88
CA LEU A 167 -3.84 9.20 -1.45
C LEU A 167 -4.12 9.40 0.04
N GLN A 168 -3.08 9.27 0.89
CA GLN A 168 -3.20 9.55 2.33
C GLN A 168 -3.53 11.03 2.59
N MET A 169 -2.85 11.95 1.90
CA MET A 169 -3.12 13.39 2.04
C MET A 169 -4.51 13.75 1.50
N MET A 170 -4.94 13.12 0.41
CA MET A 170 -6.33 13.26 -0.07
C MET A 170 -7.35 12.74 0.96
N ALA A 171 -7.10 11.58 1.57
CA ALA A 171 -7.98 11.02 2.59
C ALA A 171 -8.10 11.94 3.82
N GLU A 172 -7.00 12.55 4.26
CA GLU A 172 -7.01 13.51 5.36
C GLU A 172 -7.81 14.77 5.00
N ALA A 173 -7.56 15.37 3.84
CA ALA A 173 -8.31 16.55 3.39
C ALA A 173 -9.81 16.25 3.23
N LEU A 174 -10.17 15.06 2.73
CA LEU A 174 -11.57 14.60 2.66
C LEU A 174 -12.19 14.47 4.06
N SER A 175 -11.44 14.00 5.04
CA SER A 175 -11.94 13.85 6.42
C SER A 175 -12.22 15.20 7.11
N GLU A 176 -11.55 16.25 6.65
CA GLU A 176 -11.76 17.63 7.11
C GLU A 176 -12.80 18.39 6.27
N GLU A 177 -13.36 17.76 5.25
CA GLU A 177 -14.25 18.39 4.25
C GLU A 177 -13.59 19.60 3.56
N SER A 178 -12.27 19.63 3.55
CA SER A 178 -11.46 20.72 3.05
C SER A 178 -11.43 20.76 1.51
N SER A 179 -10.88 21.83 0.97
CA SER A 179 -10.63 21.93 -0.46
C SER A 179 -9.33 21.20 -0.87
N VAL A 180 -9.07 21.14 -2.16
CA VAL A 180 -7.86 20.45 -2.68
C VAL A 180 -6.55 21.15 -2.28
N GLU A 181 -6.59 22.45 -2.01
CA GLU A 181 -5.43 23.22 -1.52
C GLU A 181 -4.89 22.63 -0.23
N LYS A 182 -5.78 22.09 0.63
CA LYS A 182 -5.38 21.37 1.84
C LYS A 182 -4.50 20.17 1.57
N VAL A 183 -4.72 19.44 0.47
CA VAL A 183 -3.86 18.32 0.08
C VAL A 183 -2.42 18.79 -0.12
N ARG A 184 -2.23 19.94 -0.77
CA ARG A 184 -0.89 20.51 -0.99
C ARG A 184 -0.22 20.95 0.33
N GLU A 185 -0.98 21.60 1.21
CA GLU A 185 -0.48 21.96 2.54
C GLU A 185 -0.01 20.72 3.29
N LEU A 186 -0.85 19.68 3.36
CA LEU A 186 -0.54 18.42 4.04
C LEU A 186 0.70 17.72 3.45
N ILE A 187 0.86 17.73 2.11
CA ILE A 187 2.06 17.22 1.44
C ILE A 187 3.31 17.99 1.90
N THR A 188 3.24 19.32 1.91
CA THR A 188 4.36 20.17 2.29
C THR A 188 4.75 19.99 3.76
N GLU A 189 3.76 19.83 4.64
CA GLU A 189 3.96 19.60 6.06
C GLU A 189 4.54 18.22 6.37
N GLU A 190 3.99 17.18 5.75
CA GLU A 190 4.35 15.78 6.09
C GLU A 190 5.62 15.29 5.41
N ALA A 191 5.98 15.77 4.23
CA ALA A 191 7.14 15.26 3.50
C ALA A 191 8.45 15.33 4.29
N PRO A 192 8.83 16.45 4.95
CA PRO A 192 10.03 16.49 5.78
C PRO A 192 9.93 15.59 7.01
N VAL A 193 8.76 15.50 7.65
CA VAL A 193 8.51 14.64 8.81
C VAL A 193 8.65 13.16 8.43
N LEU A 194 8.07 12.77 7.31
CA LEU A 194 8.16 11.40 6.80
C LEU A 194 9.61 11.00 6.49
N ARG A 195 10.39 11.91 5.90
CA ARG A 195 11.81 11.70 5.64
C ARG A 195 12.58 11.47 6.93
N GLU A 196 12.41 12.33 7.93
CA GLU A 196 13.08 12.21 9.23
C GLU A 196 12.72 10.92 9.96
N ILE A 197 11.42 10.59 10.01
CA ILE A 197 10.92 9.35 10.64
C ILE A 197 11.51 8.13 9.95
N THR A 198 11.51 8.11 8.61
CA THR A 198 12.02 6.98 7.83
C THR A 198 13.52 6.81 8.05
N ASP A 199 14.28 7.89 7.96
CA ASP A 199 15.73 7.89 8.19
C ASP A 199 16.07 7.40 9.60
N SER A 200 15.43 7.94 10.62
CA SER A 200 15.62 7.50 12.02
C SER A 200 15.27 6.02 12.21
N ALA A 201 14.17 5.55 11.61
CA ALA A 201 13.72 4.17 11.75
C ALA A 201 14.68 3.18 11.11
N VAL A 202 15.15 3.44 9.88
CA VAL A 202 16.04 2.53 9.15
C VAL A 202 17.44 2.45 9.75
N HIS A 203 17.90 3.51 10.41
CA HIS A 203 19.17 3.54 11.14
C HIS A 203 19.08 2.99 12.56
N SER A 204 17.87 2.65 13.04
CA SER A 204 17.67 2.11 14.38
C SER A 204 18.34 0.75 14.58
N LYS A 205 18.63 0.42 15.84
CA LYS A 205 19.13 -0.92 16.21
C LYS A 205 18.16 -2.02 15.82
N ALA A 206 16.86 -1.76 15.90
CA ALA A 206 15.82 -2.71 15.52
C ALA A 206 15.82 -3.03 14.03
N ALA A 207 15.91 -2.01 13.16
CA ALA A 207 16.01 -2.22 11.72
C ALA A 207 17.29 -2.98 11.34
N LYS A 208 18.44 -2.59 11.90
CA LYS A 208 19.73 -3.29 11.66
C LYS A 208 19.68 -4.75 12.08
N ALA A 209 19.15 -5.05 13.27
CA ALA A 209 18.97 -6.43 13.73
C ALA A 209 17.97 -7.20 12.86
N SER A 210 16.88 -6.56 12.37
CA SER A 210 15.94 -7.21 11.44
C SER A 210 16.61 -7.60 10.13
N LEU A 211 17.50 -6.77 9.60
CA LEU A 211 18.26 -7.10 8.39
C LEU A 211 19.16 -8.34 8.59
N ASP A 212 19.68 -8.57 9.80
CA ASP A 212 20.46 -9.78 10.10
C ASP A 212 19.59 -11.05 10.01
N PHE A 213 18.29 -10.96 10.38
CA PHE A 213 17.33 -12.07 10.19
C PHE A 213 16.91 -12.21 8.72
N LEU A 214 16.70 -11.11 8.02
CA LEU A 214 16.30 -11.14 6.60
C LEU A 214 17.40 -11.74 5.71
N GLU A 215 18.65 -11.49 6.06
CA GLU A 215 19.82 -11.95 5.30
C GLU A 215 20.11 -13.44 5.49
N ARG A 216 19.94 -13.94 6.72
CA ARG A 216 20.19 -15.35 7.02
C ARG A 216 19.04 -16.25 6.55
N ARG A 217 19.29 -17.56 6.51
CA ARG A 217 18.26 -18.56 6.20
C ARG A 217 17.19 -18.61 7.30
N SER A 218 16.09 -17.92 7.04
CA SER A 218 14.95 -17.83 7.95
C SER A 218 13.71 -17.42 7.18
N ASN A 219 12.56 -18.00 7.52
CA ASN A 219 11.30 -17.54 6.99
C ASN A 219 10.89 -16.22 7.64
N VAL A 220 10.09 -15.45 6.92
CA VAL A 220 9.55 -14.17 7.38
C VAL A 220 8.03 -14.25 7.44
N PHE A 221 7.49 -13.83 8.57
CA PHE A 221 6.05 -13.75 8.79
C PHE A 221 5.67 -12.29 8.97
N LEU A 222 4.64 -11.84 8.26
CA LEU A 222 4.15 -10.47 8.39
C LEU A 222 2.70 -10.49 8.84
N GLY A 223 2.35 -9.67 9.83
CA GLY A 223 1.00 -9.64 10.39
C GLY A 223 0.51 -8.25 10.75
N GLY A 224 -0.79 -8.11 10.66
CA GLY A 224 -1.55 -6.91 11.03
C GLY A 224 -3.04 -7.19 10.93
N ARG A 225 -3.87 -6.21 11.25
CA ARG A 225 -5.32 -6.30 11.07
C ARG A 225 -5.86 -5.03 10.44
N GLY A 226 -6.83 -5.18 9.51
CA GLY A 226 -7.38 -4.07 8.76
C GLY A 226 -6.30 -3.35 7.95
N THR A 227 -6.22 -2.03 8.04
CA THR A 227 -5.21 -1.23 7.31
C THR A 227 -3.77 -1.68 7.59
N ALA A 228 -3.47 -2.16 8.80
CA ALA A 228 -2.14 -2.71 9.13
C ALA A 228 -1.83 -4.01 8.39
N GLU A 229 -2.83 -4.82 8.04
CA GLU A 229 -2.65 -6.01 7.20
C GLU A 229 -2.27 -5.63 5.76
N GLU A 230 -2.85 -4.55 5.22
CA GLU A 230 -2.46 -4.06 3.89
C GLU A 230 -1.01 -3.55 3.85
N VAL A 231 -0.53 -2.92 4.95
CA VAL A 231 0.91 -2.59 5.10
C VAL A 231 1.77 -3.84 5.10
N ALA A 232 1.37 -4.88 5.84
CA ALA A 232 2.07 -6.16 5.88
C ALA A 232 2.12 -6.83 4.48
N LYS A 233 1.00 -6.86 3.76
CA LYS A 233 0.91 -7.41 2.39
C LYS A 233 1.78 -6.62 1.42
N MET A 234 1.75 -5.28 1.46
CA MET A 234 2.58 -4.43 0.62
C MET A 234 4.08 -4.73 0.81
N THR A 235 4.50 -4.94 2.05
CA THR A 235 5.88 -5.30 2.40
C THR A 235 6.24 -6.72 1.94
N ALA A 236 5.31 -7.68 2.13
CA ALA A 236 5.51 -9.08 1.80
C ALA A 236 5.87 -9.28 0.32
N VAL A 237 5.24 -8.54 -0.60
CA VAL A 237 5.49 -8.66 -2.05
C VAL A 237 6.99 -8.54 -2.37
N ARG A 238 7.68 -7.52 -1.83
CA ARG A 238 9.11 -7.32 -2.10
C ARG A 238 10.00 -8.32 -1.37
N LEU A 239 9.72 -8.55 -0.10
CA LEU A 239 10.47 -9.53 0.67
C LEU A 239 10.33 -10.93 0.09
N PHE A 240 9.15 -11.29 -0.43
CA PHE A 240 8.92 -12.59 -1.06
C PHE A 240 9.90 -12.85 -2.22
N HIS A 241 10.07 -11.90 -3.13
CA HIS A 241 10.98 -12.05 -4.27
C HIS A 241 12.42 -12.32 -3.83
N ILE A 242 12.92 -11.54 -2.85
CA ILE A 242 14.28 -11.66 -2.36
C ILE A 242 14.45 -12.94 -1.53
N LYS A 243 13.55 -13.20 -0.58
CA LYS A 243 13.63 -14.37 0.29
C LYS A 243 13.48 -15.68 -0.48
N LYS A 244 12.62 -15.71 -1.51
CA LYS A 244 12.48 -16.89 -2.38
C LYS A 244 13.76 -17.18 -3.16
N PHE A 245 14.46 -16.16 -3.63
CA PHE A 245 15.78 -16.31 -4.25
C PHE A 245 16.80 -16.85 -3.24
N LEU A 246 16.74 -16.46 -1.97
CA LEU A 246 17.59 -17.00 -0.91
C LEU A 246 17.17 -18.42 -0.47
N GLY A 247 16.06 -18.97 -0.98
CA GLY A 247 15.54 -20.30 -0.65
C GLY A 247 14.71 -20.35 0.64
N ASP A 248 14.12 -19.23 1.03
CA ASP A 248 13.22 -19.10 2.17
C ASP A 248 11.84 -18.59 1.72
N ASP A 249 10.86 -18.63 2.63
CA ASP A 249 9.50 -18.20 2.35
C ASP A 249 9.09 -16.95 3.16
N VAL A 250 8.08 -16.24 2.62
CA VAL A 250 7.43 -15.11 3.28
C VAL A 250 5.94 -15.42 3.41
N TYR A 251 5.41 -15.30 4.61
CA TYR A 251 4.01 -15.61 4.94
C TYR A 251 3.28 -14.38 5.47
N ILE A 252 2.01 -14.27 5.13
CA ILE A 252 1.10 -13.39 5.87
C ILE A 252 0.54 -14.19 7.04
N ALA A 253 0.84 -13.75 8.27
CA ALA A 253 0.40 -14.39 9.49
C ALA A 253 -1.12 -14.26 9.65
N ARG A 254 -1.86 -15.21 9.10
CA ARG A 254 -3.33 -15.23 9.13
C ARG A 254 -3.90 -16.65 9.02
N GLY A 255 -4.64 -17.04 10.05
CA GLY A 255 -5.45 -18.26 10.01
C GLY A 255 -4.63 -19.55 10.03
N VAL A 256 -5.34 -20.63 9.76
CA VAL A 256 -4.85 -22.03 9.93
C VAL A 256 -3.79 -22.46 8.93
N ASN A 257 -3.66 -21.74 7.82
CA ASN A 257 -2.69 -22.10 6.78
C ASN A 257 -1.30 -21.47 6.99
N THR A 258 -1.12 -20.71 8.09
CA THR A 258 0.19 -20.18 8.46
C THR A 258 1.02 -21.28 9.09
N PRO A 259 2.18 -21.68 8.54
CA PRO A 259 3.00 -22.73 9.12
C PRO A 259 3.55 -22.34 10.48
N HIS A 260 3.91 -23.35 11.28
CA HIS A 260 4.58 -23.10 12.55
C HIS A 260 5.96 -22.47 12.30
N PRO A 261 6.32 -21.40 13.03
CA PRO A 261 7.65 -20.82 12.95
C PRO A 261 8.72 -21.79 13.51
N ARG A 262 9.93 -21.60 13.05
CA ARG A 262 11.13 -22.27 13.56
C ARG A 262 11.96 -21.31 14.37
N ALA A 263 12.79 -21.84 15.26
CA ALA A 263 13.79 -21.01 15.93
C ALA A 263 14.66 -20.27 14.89
N GLY A 264 14.75 -18.95 15.03
CA GLY A 264 15.48 -18.08 14.10
C GLY A 264 14.63 -17.44 12.99
N ASP A 265 13.36 -17.82 12.83
CA ASP A 265 12.43 -17.09 11.94
C ASP A 265 12.11 -15.69 12.49
N LEU A 266 11.72 -14.77 11.61
CA LEU A 266 11.33 -13.40 11.94
C LEU A 266 9.85 -13.17 11.71
N GLU A 267 9.15 -12.63 12.72
CA GLU A 267 7.81 -12.08 12.55
C GLU A 267 7.83 -10.54 12.60
N ILE A 268 7.20 -9.89 11.62
CA ILE A 268 7.04 -8.44 11.56
C ILE A 268 5.57 -8.11 11.77
N LEU A 269 5.23 -7.51 12.90
CA LEU A 269 3.87 -7.16 13.27
C LEU A 269 3.63 -5.66 13.20
N VAL A 270 2.57 -5.25 12.51
CA VAL A 270 2.15 -3.86 12.41
C VAL A 270 0.87 -3.66 13.21
N SER A 271 0.88 -2.72 14.16
CA SER A 271 -0.29 -2.36 14.96
C SER A 271 -0.18 -0.96 15.54
N TYR A 272 -1.07 -0.04 15.16
CA TYR A 272 -1.05 1.31 15.71
C TYR A 272 -1.15 1.31 17.24
N SER A 273 -2.20 0.72 17.80
CA SER A 273 -2.41 0.66 19.25
C SER A 273 -1.45 -0.28 19.96
N GLY A 274 -0.98 -1.33 19.26
CA GLY A 274 -0.26 -2.45 19.85
C GLY A 274 -1.08 -3.27 20.87
N GLU A 275 -2.41 -3.09 20.87
CA GLU A 275 -3.35 -3.78 21.76
C GLU A 275 -4.33 -4.69 21.00
N THR A 276 -4.21 -4.82 19.68
CA THR A 276 -5.05 -5.69 18.86
C THR A 276 -4.84 -7.14 19.28
N LYS A 277 -5.81 -7.71 20.00
CA LYS A 277 -5.68 -9.04 20.65
C LYS A 277 -5.11 -10.13 19.75
N PRO A 278 -5.61 -10.36 18.50
CA PRO A 278 -5.02 -11.37 17.64
C PRO A 278 -3.54 -11.10 17.33
N VAL A 279 -3.16 -9.85 17.07
CA VAL A 279 -1.77 -9.48 16.73
C VAL A 279 -0.84 -9.69 17.92
N VAL A 280 -1.27 -9.31 19.12
CA VAL A 280 -0.52 -9.58 20.37
C VAL A 280 -0.39 -11.08 20.60
N GLY A 281 -1.48 -11.83 20.37
CA GLY A 281 -1.48 -13.30 20.50
C GLY A 281 -0.50 -13.98 19.54
N TRP A 282 -0.44 -13.53 18.29
CA TRP A 282 0.52 -14.06 17.30
C TRP A 282 1.96 -13.83 17.76
N GLY A 283 2.34 -12.60 18.14
CA GLY A 283 3.68 -12.30 18.62
C GLY A 283 4.06 -13.14 19.86
N ASN A 284 3.16 -13.33 20.82
CA ASN A 284 3.42 -14.17 21.99
C ASN A 284 3.66 -15.64 21.60
N MET A 285 2.82 -16.18 20.72
CA MET A 285 2.97 -17.54 20.23
C MET A 285 4.27 -17.71 19.46
N PHE A 286 4.59 -16.78 18.56
CA PHE A 286 5.79 -16.82 17.73
C PHE A 286 7.06 -16.87 18.60
N ARG A 287 7.15 -16.01 19.63
CA ARG A 287 8.26 -16.01 20.57
C ARG A 287 8.33 -17.29 21.39
N SER A 288 7.20 -17.84 21.83
CA SER A 288 7.16 -19.10 22.60
C SER A 288 7.70 -20.29 21.80
N LEU A 289 7.69 -20.20 20.47
CA LEU A 289 8.24 -21.20 19.55
C LEU A 289 9.70 -20.89 19.13
N GLY A 290 10.34 -19.90 19.74
CA GLY A 290 11.74 -19.55 19.51
C GLY A 290 11.99 -18.59 18.33
N GLY A 291 10.95 -18.02 17.74
CA GLY A 291 11.06 -16.97 16.73
C GLY A 291 11.32 -15.61 17.35
N THR A 292 11.74 -14.65 16.51
CA THR A 292 11.99 -13.25 16.90
C THR A 292 10.89 -12.34 16.36
N VAL A 293 10.39 -11.44 17.19
CA VAL A 293 9.30 -10.52 16.82
C VAL A 293 9.82 -9.09 16.71
N LEU A 294 9.67 -8.50 15.51
CA LEU A 294 9.76 -7.07 15.27
C LEU A 294 8.35 -6.46 15.28
N SER A 295 8.11 -5.46 16.12
CA SER A 295 6.86 -4.69 16.08
C SER A 295 7.05 -3.29 15.55
N ILE A 296 6.13 -2.87 14.65
CA ILE A 296 5.95 -1.50 14.20
C ILE A 296 4.70 -0.96 14.90
N ILE A 297 4.87 0.00 15.78
CA ILE A 297 3.81 0.45 16.71
C ILE A 297 3.69 1.97 16.77
N GLY A 298 2.47 2.47 17.00
CA GLY A 298 2.20 3.91 17.19
C GLY A 298 2.16 4.36 18.65
N CYS A 299 1.93 3.42 19.60
CA CYS A 299 1.73 3.75 21.02
C CYS A 299 2.84 3.20 21.91
N LYS A 300 3.41 4.08 22.76
CA LYS A 300 4.55 3.75 23.66
C LYS A 300 4.27 2.66 24.69
N GLY A 301 3.09 2.65 25.27
CA GLY A 301 2.75 1.81 26.44
C GLY A 301 2.17 0.45 26.11
N SER A 302 2.17 0.02 24.85
CA SER A 302 1.38 -1.12 24.37
C SER A 302 1.90 -2.50 24.80
N SER A 303 0.97 -3.46 24.83
CA SER A 303 1.25 -4.87 25.12
C SER A 303 2.20 -5.48 24.07
N LEU A 304 1.96 -5.19 22.80
CA LEU A 304 2.82 -5.66 21.71
C LEU A 304 4.26 -5.17 21.87
N LYS A 305 4.44 -3.90 22.32
CA LYS A 305 5.78 -3.37 22.61
C LYS A 305 6.50 -4.16 23.69
N ARG A 306 5.81 -4.52 24.77
CA ARG A 306 6.41 -5.29 25.87
C ARG A 306 6.78 -6.71 25.44
N ASN A 307 6.00 -7.26 24.50
CA ASN A 307 6.12 -8.65 24.06
C ASN A 307 6.92 -8.82 22.76
N SER A 308 7.60 -7.77 22.27
CA SER A 308 8.43 -7.83 21.07
C SER A 308 9.93 -7.73 21.42
N ASP A 309 10.76 -8.43 20.66
CA ASP A 309 12.21 -8.41 20.82
C ASP A 309 12.81 -7.14 20.19
N LEU A 310 12.31 -6.80 19.03
CA LEU A 310 12.69 -5.61 18.25
C LEU A 310 11.49 -4.67 18.08
N ARG A 311 11.73 -3.37 18.10
CA ARG A 311 10.63 -2.38 18.10
C ARG A 311 11.01 -1.15 17.29
N ILE A 312 10.09 -0.71 16.43
CA ILE A 312 10.12 0.58 15.76
C ILE A 312 8.87 1.33 16.19
N LEU A 313 9.06 2.48 16.82
CA LEU A 313 7.97 3.32 17.30
C LEU A 313 7.77 4.51 16.35
N LEU A 314 6.58 4.59 15.77
CA LEU A 314 6.16 5.66 14.86
C LEU A 314 5.04 6.47 15.52
N GLU A 315 5.40 7.30 16.48
CA GLU A 315 4.42 8.06 17.26
C GLU A 315 3.64 9.05 16.42
N GLU A 316 2.37 9.14 16.71
CA GLU A 316 1.46 10.06 16.06
C GLU A 316 0.42 10.59 17.07
N LYS A 317 0.15 11.90 17.04
CA LYS A 317 -1.03 12.45 17.70
C LYS A 317 -2.25 12.17 16.85
N VAL A 318 -3.17 11.37 17.38
CA VAL A 318 -4.39 10.99 16.67
C VAL A 318 -5.56 11.86 17.09
N GLU A 319 -6.22 12.43 16.11
CA GLU A 319 -7.51 13.06 16.26
C GLU A 319 -8.63 12.06 15.91
N PRO A 320 -9.66 11.90 16.75
CA PRO A 320 -10.77 11.01 16.43
C PRO A 320 -11.45 11.37 15.10
N GLY A 321 -11.66 10.35 14.25
CA GLY A 321 -12.31 10.51 12.95
C GLY A 321 -11.41 11.01 11.81
N LYS A 322 -10.10 11.16 12.06
CA LYS A 322 -9.12 11.43 10.99
C LYS A 322 -8.34 10.17 10.58
N PRO A 323 -7.95 10.04 9.32
CA PRO A 323 -7.01 9.03 8.85
C PRO A 323 -5.68 9.12 9.59
N ARG A 324 -5.07 7.97 9.87
CA ARG A 324 -3.79 7.89 10.60
C ARG A 324 -2.64 7.83 9.62
N ARG A 325 -1.68 8.72 9.76
CA ARG A 325 -0.41 8.70 9.00
C ARG A 325 0.48 7.52 9.38
N PHE A 326 0.26 6.93 10.55
CA PHE A 326 0.98 5.75 11.03
C PHE A 326 1.11 4.65 9.98
N TYR A 327 0.03 4.31 9.28
CA TYR A 327 0.05 3.20 8.31
C TYR A 327 0.90 3.53 7.08
N MET A 328 0.79 4.74 6.58
CA MET A 328 1.65 5.26 5.50
C MET A 328 3.12 5.26 5.95
N ARG A 329 3.42 5.83 7.12
CA ARG A 329 4.79 5.87 7.68
C ARG A 329 5.37 4.46 7.87
N ALA A 330 4.56 3.51 8.36
CA ALA A 330 4.96 2.12 8.50
C ALA A 330 5.26 1.46 7.14
N ALA A 331 4.47 1.74 6.10
CA ALA A 331 4.73 1.25 4.75
C ALA A 331 6.04 1.81 4.18
N TYR A 332 6.35 3.08 4.41
CA TYR A 332 7.64 3.69 4.00
C TYR A 332 8.82 3.03 4.71
N VAL A 333 8.78 2.93 6.03
CA VAL A 333 9.86 2.30 6.83
C VAL A 333 10.09 0.86 6.40
N LEU A 334 9.02 0.07 6.25
CA LEU A 334 9.11 -1.33 5.86
C LEU A 334 9.54 -1.52 4.40
N SER A 335 9.23 -0.58 3.52
CA SER A 335 9.69 -0.62 2.11
C SER A 335 11.20 -0.36 1.98
N CYS A 336 11.84 0.23 2.98
CA CYS A 336 13.30 0.36 2.99
C CYS A 336 14.01 -0.97 3.29
N LEU A 337 13.38 -1.91 4.00
CA LEU A 337 14.05 -3.18 4.37
C LEU A 337 14.48 -4.02 3.17
N PRO A 338 13.66 -4.24 2.13
CA PRO A 338 14.10 -4.94 0.92
C PRO A 338 15.27 -4.25 0.21
N ILE A 339 15.26 -2.91 0.14
CA ILE A 339 16.34 -2.13 -0.48
C ILE A 339 17.65 -2.33 0.28
N LEU A 340 17.63 -2.14 1.59
CA LEU A 340 18.79 -2.33 2.46
C LEU A 340 19.30 -3.77 2.45
N LEU A 341 18.38 -4.75 2.35
CA LEU A 341 18.74 -6.16 2.22
C LEU A 341 19.50 -6.40 0.89
N THR A 342 18.98 -5.87 -0.22
CA THR A 342 19.62 -5.99 -1.54
C THR A 342 21.04 -5.40 -1.51
N GLN A 343 21.20 -4.20 -0.95
CA GLN A 343 22.50 -3.55 -0.80
C GLN A 343 23.49 -4.41 0.04
N ARG A 344 23.01 -4.98 1.16
CA ARG A 344 23.83 -5.85 2.01
C ARG A 344 24.26 -7.13 1.30
N LEU A 345 23.38 -7.73 0.51
CA LEU A 345 23.68 -8.92 -0.27
C LEU A 345 24.73 -8.62 -1.35
N SER A 346 24.56 -7.52 -2.08
CA SER A 346 25.54 -7.07 -3.09
C SER A 346 26.92 -6.80 -2.47
N LEU A 347 27.00 -6.12 -1.31
CA LEU A 347 28.26 -5.90 -0.60
C LEU A 347 28.96 -7.20 -0.19
N LYS A 348 28.24 -8.32 -0.11
CA LYS A 348 28.79 -9.66 0.16
C LYS A 348 29.03 -10.48 -1.11
N GLY A 349 28.89 -9.87 -2.29
CA GLY A 349 29.09 -10.52 -3.58
C GLY A 349 27.92 -11.38 -4.02
N LEU A 350 26.74 -11.27 -3.42
CA LEU A 350 25.52 -11.94 -3.83
C LEU A 350 24.63 -10.95 -4.59
N GLU A 351 24.76 -10.97 -5.93
CA GLU A 351 23.94 -10.13 -6.80
C GLU A 351 22.58 -10.79 -7.04
N LEU A 352 21.52 -10.01 -6.87
CA LEU A 352 20.18 -10.46 -7.22
C LEU A 352 20.01 -10.45 -8.75
N PRO A 353 19.36 -11.47 -9.32
CA PRO A 353 19.06 -11.50 -10.76
C PRO A 353 18.24 -10.28 -11.19
N GLU A 354 18.50 -9.80 -12.39
CA GLU A 354 17.82 -8.63 -12.96
C GLU A 354 16.29 -8.75 -12.90
N TYR A 355 15.76 -9.95 -13.15
CA TYR A 355 14.30 -10.16 -13.10
C TYR A 355 13.69 -9.90 -11.72
N ILE A 356 14.44 -10.07 -10.61
CA ILE A 356 13.98 -9.72 -9.27
C ILE A 356 13.93 -8.19 -9.08
N LEU A 357 14.83 -7.47 -9.74
CA LEU A 357 14.97 -6.03 -9.62
C LEU A 357 14.07 -5.26 -10.55
N THR A 358 13.75 -5.81 -11.72
CA THR A 358 13.08 -5.10 -12.81
C THR A 358 11.74 -5.68 -13.24
N TRP A 359 11.47 -6.95 -13.02
CA TRP A 359 10.23 -7.59 -13.47
C TRP A 359 9.09 -7.35 -12.50
N TYR A 360 7.95 -7.03 -13.08
CA TYR A 360 6.76 -6.61 -12.35
C TYR A 360 5.91 -7.75 -11.82
N HIS A 361 6.05 -8.94 -12.42
CA HIS A 361 5.00 -9.92 -12.35
C HIS A 361 5.52 -11.28 -11.92
N ASN A 362 4.74 -11.93 -11.09
CA ASN A 362 4.77 -13.37 -11.01
C ASN A 362 4.36 -13.94 -12.37
N ILE A 363 4.86 -15.10 -12.71
CA ILE A 363 4.52 -15.87 -13.95
C ILE A 363 2.99 -16.11 -14.07
N ILE A 364 2.21 -15.78 -13.06
CA ILE A 364 0.77 -16.04 -12.93
C ILE A 364 -0.09 -14.76 -13.08
N GLU A 365 0.52 -13.59 -13.26
CA GLU A 365 -0.24 -12.37 -13.61
C GLU A 365 -0.39 -12.20 -15.10
#